data_35f74a8b9414630530a72058afaaa6ec
#
_entry.id   35f74a8b9414630530a72058afaaa6ec
#
_cell.length_a   1.000
_cell.length_b   1.000
_cell.length_c   1.000
_cell.angle_alpha   90.00
_cell.angle_beta   90.00
_cell.angle_gamma   90.00
#
_symmetry.space_group_name_H-M   'P 1'
#
loop_
_entity.id
_entity.type
_entity.pdbx_description
1 polymer ?
#
loop_
_entity_poly.entity_id
_entity_poly.type
_entity_poly.pdbx_seq_one_letter_code
_entity_poly.pdbx_strand_id
1 'polypeptide(L)'
;PGLIALGLVLDTLSGRSPLYHLQRAFEDCDRSLLFGQELPAEYFNDDNVGRMLDCFFAVGTQRIYSELAVAALAGFPVSTHHAHFDTTSVNLYGDYLGAQGEAAPFKIAHGYSKDKRPDLKQFVLSLLCVDGNVPIVGKLEDGNASDKTINHRLLSEVSRHMHKHGVAEDAFIYIADSAMVTEANLEQIGERTRFITRLPASYNEHERVILDAIEADDWQEVGPIAQTPPTKNRPGASYRVHEGQVSLYGKVYRAVVVHSSAHDQRRLKRLERELNAPRNDIEQMAKAAAKQTFFCRPDAEAAAAKARAHTSAYHRLEVRVEERPRYGPGRPKKNVPKIPVAIEYVLRTEISEKREAINKRRQLAGCFVLLSNVPVQQQGGYSAERILRTYKEQNAIEKNFGFLKDDQIVNALFLKRPERLE
;
A
#
# COMPACT_ATOMS: atom_id res chain seq x y z
N PRO A 1 -23.67 29.24 11.14
CA PRO A 1 -22.93 28.05 10.66
C PRO A 1 -22.04 27.47 11.76
N GLY A 2 -21.23 28.28 12.47
CA GLY A 2 -20.27 27.80 13.48
C GLY A 2 -20.89 26.94 14.59
N LEU A 3 -22.06 27.30 15.11
CA LEU A 3 -22.75 26.51 16.15
C LEU A 3 -23.22 25.13 15.63
N ILE A 4 -23.61 25.04 14.34
CA ILE A 4 -23.98 23.76 13.74
C ILE A 4 -22.72 22.90 13.55
N ALA A 5 -21.60 23.50 13.12
CA ALA A 5 -20.33 22.80 13.05
C ALA A 5 -19.86 22.30 14.43
N LEU A 6 -20.00 23.15 15.47
CA LEU A 6 -19.72 22.72 16.86
C LEU A 6 -20.66 21.55 17.26
N GLY A 7 -21.93 21.59 16.88
CA GLY A 7 -22.86 20.50 17.11
C GLY A 7 -22.41 19.19 16.44
N LEU A 8 -21.94 19.24 15.20
CA LEU A 8 -21.38 18.08 14.50
C LEU A 8 -20.14 17.51 15.24
N VAL A 9 -19.27 18.38 15.74
CA VAL A 9 -18.09 17.97 16.52
C VAL A 9 -18.53 17.28 17.82
N LEU A 10 -19.46 17.87 18.56
CA LEU A 10 -20.00 17.32 19.82
C LEU A 10 -20.67 15.97 19.58
N ASP A 11 -21.50 15.83 18.55
CA ASP A 11 -22.13 14.56 18.18
C ASP A 11 -21.08 13.50 17.80
N THR A 12 -20.07 13.88 17.00
CA THR A 12 -18.96 12.99 16.63
C THR A 12 -18.20 12.45 17.85
N LEU A 13 -18.05 13.27 18.89
CA LEU A 13 -17.36 12.88 20.12
C LEU A 13 -18.23 12.04 21.07
N SER A 14 -19.56 12.16 21.01
CA SER A 14 -20.48 11.55 21.96
C SER A 14 -21.29 10.37 21.41
N GLY A 15 -21.77 10.41 20.19
CA GLY A 15 -22.71 9.42 19.69
C GLY A 15 -22.57 9.06 18.21
N ARG A 16 -22.08 9.98 17.39
CA ARG A 16 -21.91 9.82 15.93
C ARG A 16 -23.22 9.51 15.22
N SER A 17 -24.15 10.43 15.27
CA SER A 17 -25.45 10.31 14.60
C SER A 17 -25.33 10.59 13.10
N PRO A 18 -26.18 9.98 12.24
CA PRO A 18 -26.35 10.44 10.87
C PRO A 18 -26.72 11.92 10.82
N LEU A 19 -26.22 12.67 9.81
CA LEU A 19 -26.47 14.12 9.68
C LEU A 19 -27.95 14.50 9.75
N TYR A 20 -28.84 13.69 9.15
CA TYR A 20 -30.29 13.90 9.18
C TYR A 20 -30.95 13.55 10.53
N HIS A 21 -30.19 13.02 11.48
CA HIS A 21 -30.63 12.76 12.86
C HIS A 21 -29.95 13.68 13.88
N LEU A 22 -29.16 14.65 13.46
CA LEU A 22 -28.43 15.53 14.36
C LEU A 22 -29.38 16.30 15.30
N GLN A 23 -30.55 16.71 14.81
CA GLN A 23 -31.59 17.31 15.65
C GLN A 23 -31.92 16.41 16.85
N ARG A 24 -32.16 15.11 16.64
CA ARG A 24 -32.50 14.15 17.68
C ARG A 24 -31.40 13.98 18.71
N ALA A 25 -30.14 14.05 18.28
CA ALA A 25 -29.01 13.96 19.21
C ALA A 25 -28.99 15.09 20.24
N PHE A 26 -29.65 16.20 19.96
CA PHE A 26 -29.75 17.35 20.86
C PHE A 26 -31.12 17.56 21.51
N GLU A 27 -32.13 16.70 21.28
CA GLU A 27 -33.44 16.83 21.89
C GLU A 27 -33.38 16.76 23.43
N ASP A 28 -32.62 15.80 23.96
CA ASP A 28 -32.50 15.53 25.40
C ASP A 28 -31.24 16.13 26.05
N CYS A 29 -30.54 17.05 25.35
CA CYS A 29 -29.32 17.68 25.85
C CYS A 29 -29.57 19.08 26.41
N ASP A 30 -28.81 19.49 27.44
CA ASP A 30 -28.75 20.88 27.86
C ASP A 30 -27.97 21.73 26.86
N ARG A 31 -28.69 22.27 25.89
CA ARG A 31 -28.11 23.06 24.77
C ARG A 31 -27.55 24.38 25.24
N SER A 32 -28.13 24.97 26.29
CA SER A 32 -27.61 26.20 26.87
C SER A 32 -26.20 26.00 27.42
N LEU A 33 -25.97 24.89 28.13
CA LEU A 33 -24.65 24.52 28.65
C LEU A 33 -23.66 24.20 27.53
N LEU A 34 -24.10 23.43 26.50
CA LEU A 34 -23.22 22.99 25.41
C LEU A 34 -22.81 24.11 24.48
N PHE A 35 -23.71 25.06 24.20
CA PHE A 35 -23.48 26.10 23.19
C PHE A 35 -23.33 27.53 23.77
N GLY A 36 -23.44 27.67 25.08
CA GLY A 36 -23.37 28.95 25.79
C GLY A 36 -24.57 29.88 25.52
N GLN A 37 -25.65 29.37 24.89
CA GLN A 37 -26.87 30.10 24.60
C GLN A 37 -28.03 29.13 24.36
N GLU A 38 -29.27 29.63 24.59
CA GLU A 38 -30.46 28.87 24.29
C GLU A 38 -30.62 28.66 22.78
N LEU A 39 -30.74 27.41 22.39
CA LEU A 39 -30.97 26.99 21.00
C LEU A 39 -32.06 25.91 20.98
N PRO A 40 -33.09 26.05 20.13
CA PRO A 40 -34.06 24.98 19.93
C PRO A 40 -33.40 23.79 19.25
N ALA A 41 -33.84 22.55 19.49
CA ALA A 41 -33.28 21.36 18.84
C ALA A 41 -33.43 21.41 17.31
N GLU A 42 -34.51 22.05 16.81
CA GLU A 42 -34.79 22.27 15.41
C GLU A 42 -33.72 23.12 14.69
N TYR A 43 -32.87 23.82 15.44
CA TYR A 43 -31.71 24.53 14.88
C TYR A 43 -30.72 23.58 14.19
N PHE A 44 -30.69 22.33 14.60
CA PHE A 44 -29.82 21.28 14.07
C PHE A 44 -30.51 20.36 13.05
N ASN A 45 -31.60 20.80 12.42
CA ASN A 45 -32.26 20.05 11.37
C ASN A 45 -31.38 19.92 10.12
N ASP A 46 -31.71 18.98 9.24
CA ASP A 46 -30.97 18.65 8.05
C ASP A 46 -30.87 19.80 7.02
N ASP A 47 -31.93 20.64 6.93
CA ASP A 47 -31.91 21.85 6.09
C ASP A 47 -30.86 22.87 6.56
N ASN A 48 -30.77 23.10 7.85
CA ASN A 48 -29.80 24.02 8.43
C ASN A 48 -28.38 23.46 8.35
N VAL A 49 -28.20 22.17 8.54
CA VAL A 49 -26.92 21.47 8.30
C VAL A 49 -26.52 21.63 6.83
N GLY A 50 -27.43 21.39 5.88
CA GLY A 50 -27.18 21.58 4.47
C GLY A 50 -26.76 23.00 4.09
N ARG A 51 -27.45 24.03 4.65
CA ARG A 51 -27.08 25.46 4.45
C ARG A 51 -25.71 25.79 5.06
N MET A 52 -25.37 25.19 6.21
CA MET A 52 -24.05 25.37 6.82
C MET A 52 -22.95 24.82 5.91
N LEU A 53 -23.15 23.61 5.34
CA LEU A 53 -22.20 23.02 4.39
C LEU A 53 -22.06 23.90 3.13
N ASP A 54 -23.17 24.41 2.58
CA ASP A 54 -23.12 25.36 1.44
C ASP A 54 -22.33 26.64 1.78
N CYS A 55 -22.47 27.16 3.02
CA CYS A 55 -21.67 28.30 3.50
C CYS A 55 -20.19 27.97 3.61
N PHE A 56 -19.85 26.78 4.12
CA PHE A 56 -18.46 26.33 4.24
C PHE A 56 -17.79 26.23 2.87
N PHE A 57 -18.49 25.63 1.90
CA PHE A 57 -18.02 25.56 0.53
C PHE A 57 -17.79 26.96 -0.07
N ALA A 58 -18.75 27.88 0.11
CA ALA A 58 -18.65 29.24 -0.43
C ALA A 58 -17.49 30.05 0.16
N VAL A 59 -17.13 29.84 1.43
CA VAL A 59 -15.97 30.47 2.09
C VAL A 59 -14.66 29.80 1.65
N GLY A 60 -14.71 28.54 1.27
CA GLY A 60 -13.59 27.69 0.91
C GLY A 60 -13.16 26.78 2.07
N THR A 61 -13.45 25.50 1.91
CA THR A 61 -13.18 24.44 2.90
C THR A 61 -11.72 24.39 3.32
N GLN A 62 -10.80 24.51 2.36
CA GLN A 62 -9.35 24.52 2.62
C GLN A 62 -8.90 25.72 3.48
N ARG A 63 -9.56 26.88 3.31
CA ARG A 63 -9.28 28.05 4.13
C ARG A 63 -9.71 27.84 5.56
N ILE A 64 -10.96 27.37 5.77
CA ILE A 64 -11.50 27.08 7.11
C ILE A 64 -10.61 26.05 7.80
N TYR A 65 -10.25 24.97 7.10
CA TYR A 65 -9.41 23.92 7.64
C TYR A 65 -8.02 24.43 8.04
N SER A 66 -7.39 25.27 7.19
CA SER A 66 -6.09 25.87 7.49
C SER A 66 -6.14 26.78 8.73
N GLU A 67 -7.19 27.58 8.89
CA GLU A 67 -7.37 28.45 10.06
C GLU A 67 -7.54 27.62 11.35
N LEU A 68 -8.29 26.51 11.29
CA LEU A 68 -8.43 25.59 12.42
C LEU A 68 -7.10 24.89 12.76
N ALA A 69 -6.35 24.44 11.73
CA ALA A 69 -5.04 23.82 11.93
C ALA A 69 -4.04 24.79 12.58
N VAL A 70 -4.00 26.06 12.13
CA VAL A 70 -3.15 27.10 12.75
C VAL A 70 -3.54 27.32 14.22
N ALA A 71 -4.84 27.43 14.52
CA ALA A 71 -5.32 27.60 15.88
C ALA A 71 -4.96 26.41 16.77
N ALA A 72 -5.09 25.18 16.25
CA ALA A 72 -4.70 23.96 16.96
C ALA A 72 -3.19 23.92 17.27
N LEU A 73 -2.33 24.24 16.26
CA LEU A 73 -0.89 24.27 16.45
C LEU A 73 -0.43 25.39 17.41
N ALA A 74 -1.17 26.49 17.47
CA ALA A 74 -0.90 27.58 18.41
C ALA A 74 -1.37 27.24 19.84
N GLY A 75 -2.46 26.47 19.98
CA GLY A 75 -3.09 26.14 21.26
C GLY A 75 -2.51 24.91 21.95
N PHE A 76 -1.83 24.02 21.20
CA PHE A 76 -1.34 22.73 21.70
C PHE A 76 0.14 22.55 21.37
N PRO A 77 0.93 21.88 22.22
CA PRO A 77 2.35 21.61 21.98
C PRO A 77 2.54 20.49 20.95
N VAL A 78 2.21 20.76 19.69
CA VAL A 78 2.35 19.80 18.57
C VAL A 78 3.66 20.09 17.85
N SER A 79 4.52 19.08 17.74
CA SER A 79 5.74 19.16 16.91
C SER A 79 5.37 19.10 15.43
N THR A 80 6.06 19.90 14.62
CA THR A 80 5.89 19.91 13.15
C THR A 80 7.13 19.37 12.44
N HIS A 81 7.98 18.64 13.18
CA HIS A 81 9.25 18.14 12.63
C HIS A 81 9.07 17.02 11.60
N HIS A 82 8.02 16.25 11.71
CA HIS A 82 7.65 15.22 10.72
C HIS A 82 6.32 15.58 10.06
N ALA A 83 6.28 15.45 8.74
CA ALA A 83 5.09 15.66 7.94
C ALA A 83 4.76 14.35 7.18
N HIS A 84 3.79 13.62 7.70
CA HIS A 84 3.35 12.34 7.15
C HIS A 84 2.23 12.56 6.15
N PHE A 85 2.38 12.01 4.96
CA PHE A 85 1.38 12.08 3.90
C PHE A 85 0.92 10.69 3.48
N ASP A 86 -0.38 10.54 3.33
CA ASP A 86 -1.00 9.35 2.73
C ASP A 86 -2.36 9.69 2.13
N THR A 87 -2.88 8.77 1.33
CA THR A 87 -4.18 8.88 0.65
C THR A 87 -5.04 7.68 0.95
N THR A 88 -6.36 7.85 0.85
CA THR A 88 -7.29 6.72 0.90
C THR A 88 -8.44 6.94 -0.07
N SER A 89 -9.03 5.86 -0.60
CA SER A 89 -10.26 5.93 -1.38
C SER A 89 -11.47 5.83 -0.46
N VAL A 90 -12.51 6.60 -0.74
CA VAL A 90 -13.82 6.52 -0.09
C VAL A 90 -14.84 6.11 -1.14
N ASN A 91 -15.47 4.96 -0.95
CA ASN A 91 -16.45 4.42 -1.90
C ASN A 91 -17.83 5.00 -1.61
N LEU A 92 -18.57 5.32 -2.67
CA LEU A 92 -19.90 5.91 -2.59
C LEU A 92 -20.92 5.05 -3.34
N TYR A 93 -22.12 4.99 -2.77
CA TYR A 93 -23.26 4.35 -3.39
C TYR A 93 -24.12 5.42 -4.08
N GLY A 94 -24.36 5.27 -5.38
CA GLY A 94 -25.20 6.18 -6.17
C GLY A 94 -24.57 6.62 -7.50
N ASP A 95 -25.36 7.28 -8.34
CA ASP A 95 -24.93 7.64 -9.69
C ASP A 95 -24.06 8.91 -9.74
N TYR A 96 -24.25 9.82 -8.82
CA TYR A 96 -23.49 11.09 -8.72
C TYR A 96 -23.25 11.77 -10.09
N LEU A 97 -24.28 11.88 -10.91
CA LEU A 97 -24.16 12.42 -12.27
C LEU A 97 -23.66 13.88 -12.29
N GLY A 98 -24.07 14.68 -11.31
CA GLY A 98 -23.60 16.06 -11.14
C GLY A 98 -22.13 16.20 -10.74
N ALA A 99 -21.49 15.13 -10.27
CA ALA A 99 -20.09 15.13 -9.83
C ALA A 99 -19.11 14.69 -10.94
N GLN A 100 -19.54 14.64 -12.19
CA GLN A 100 -18.72 14.23 -13.34
C GLN A 100 -18.31 15.42 -14.23
N GLY A 101 -18.92 16.59 -14.03
CA GLY A 101 -18.66 17.80 -14.81
C GLY A 101 -17.35 18.50 -14.41
N GLU A 102 -16.80 19.33 -15.31
CA GLU A 102 -15.60 20.15 -15.04
C GLU A 102 -15.83 21.22 -13.94
N ALA A 103 -17.09 21.55 -13.67
CA ALA A 103 -17.46 22.52 -12.63
C ALA A 103 -17.51 21.92 -11.21
N ALA A 104 -17.42 20.61 -11.08
CA ALA A 104 -17.38 19.97 -9.76
C ALA A 104 -16.00 20.18 -9.08
N PRO A 105 -15.95 20.40 -7.76
CA PRO A 105 -14.69 20.61 -7.03
C PRO A 105 -13.75 19.41 -7.13
N PHE A 106 -14.30 18.21 -7.28
CA PHE A 106 -13.61 16.95 -7.56
C PHE A 106 -14.57 15.98 -8.25
N LYS A 107 -14.00 14.97 -8.92
CA LYS A 107 -14.78 13.99 -9.69
C LYS A 107 -15.02 12.71 -8.89
N ILE A 108 -16.30 12.33 -8.76
CA ILE A 108 -16.69 11.03 -8.22
C ILE A 108 -16.70 10.03 -9.38
N ALA A 109 -15.71 9.17 -9.45
CA ALA A 109 -15.46 8.29 -10.58
C ALA A 109 -15.02 6.89 -10.13
N HIS A 110 -15.09 5.91 -11.04
CA HIS A 110 -14.42 4.62 -10.82
C HIS A 110 -12.91 4.81 -10.88
N GLY A 111 -12.19 4.15 -9.97
CA GLY A 111 -10.74 4.24 -9.85
C GLY A 111 -10.14 3.02 -9.17
N TYR A 112 -8.87 3.09 -8.81
CA TYR A 112 -8.24 2.04 -8.04
C TYR A 112 -8.74 2.09 -6.59
N SER A 113 -9.65 1.17 -6.24
CA SER A 113 -10.21 1.10 -4.89
C SER A 113 -9.26 0.39 -3.94
N LYS A 114 -8.80 1.11 -2.90
CA LYS A 114 -8.00 0.52 -1.80
C LYS A 114 -8.82 -0.48 -0.97
N ASP A 115 -10.15 -0.38 -1.00
CA ASP A 115 -11.09 -1.26 -0.30
C ASP A 115 -11.57 -2.45 -1.16
N LYS A 116 -10.96 -2.66 -2.35
CA LYS A 116 -11.29 -3.74 -3.29
C LYS A 116 -12.74 -3.72 -3.80
N ARG A 117 -13.30 -2.54 -3.97
CA ARG A 117 -14.64 -2.28 -4.51
C ARG A 117 -14.57 -1.53 -5.86
N PRO A 118 -14.04 -2.17 -6.93
CA PRO A 118 -13.94 -1.54 -8.24
C PRO A 118 -15.31 -1.32 -8.90
N ASP A 119 -16.35 -1.93 -8.35
CA ASP A 119 -17.75 -1.79 -8.73
C ASP A 119 -18.38 -0.47 -8.27
N LEU A 120 -17.79 0.23 -7.30
CA LEU A 120 -18.28 1.48 -6.77
C LEU A 120 -17.50 2.67 -7.31
N LYS A 121 -18.18 3.79 -7.44
CA LYS A 121 -17.54 5.09 -7.60
C LYS A 121 -16.92 5.52 -6.29
N GLN A 122 -15.88 6.34 -6.39
CA GLN A 122 -15.13 6.81 -5.24
C GLN A 122 -14.62 8.23 -5.45
N PHE A 123 -14.20 8.86 -4.38
CA PHE A 123 -13.23 9.96 -4.38
C PHE A 123 -11.99 9.51 -3.59
N VAL A 124 -10.89 10.24 -3.74
CA VAL A 124 -9.68 10.01 -2.95
C VAL A 124 -9.56 11.12 -1.91
N LEU A 125 -9.30 10.75 -0.66
CA LEU A 125 -8.99 11.66 0.43
C LEU A 125 -7.48 11.64 0.66
N SER A 126 -6.84 12.78 0.62
CA SER A 126 -5.45 12.98 0.97
C SER A 126 -5.32 13.71 2.30
N LEU A 127 -4.42 13.25 3.17
CA LEU A 127 -4.12 13.88 4.45
C LEU A 127 -2.61 14.14 4.58
N LEU A 128 -2.27 15.31 5.10
CA LEU A 128 -0.95 15.64 5.63
C LEU A 128 -1.07 15.81 7.13
N CYS A 129 -0.39 14.97 7.89
CA CYS A 129 -0.41 15.00 9.34
C CYS A 129 0.99 15.34 9.87
N VAL A 130 1.07 16.12 10.92
CA VAL A 130 2.30 16.35 11.67
C VAL A 130 2.41 15.42 12.88
N ASP A 131 3.48 15.53 13.65
CA ASP A 131 3.73 14.71 14.85
C ASP A 131 2.49 14.64 15.74
N GLY A 132 2.30 13.51 16.41
CA GLY A 132 1.08 13.23 17.16
C GLY A 132 -0.14 12.90 16.29
N ASN A 133 0.07 12.73 14.98
CA ASN A 133 -0.97 12.40 14.01
C ASN A 133 -2.04 13.51 13.85
N VAL A 134 -1.63 14.77 14.05
CA VAL A 134 -2.50 15.93 13.90
C VAL A 134 -2.61 16.29 12.41
N PRO A 135 -3.80 16.19 11.78
CA PRO A 135 -3.96 16.51 10.37
C PRO A 135 -3.98 18.03 10.18
N ILE A 136 -3.10 18.55 9.34
CA ILE A 136 -2.99 19.98 9.01
C ILE A 136 -3.43 20.33 7.59
N VAL A 137 -3.52 19.32 6.71
CA VAL A 137 -4.12 19.43 5.39
C VAL A 137 -4.99 18.21 5.14
N GLY A 138 -6.23 18.45 4.73
CA GLY A 138 -7.15 17.44 4.22
C GLY A 138 -7.71 17.91 2.88
N LYS A 139 -7.69 17.06 1.85
CA LYS A 139 -8.18 17.42 0.53
C LYS A 139 -8.87 16.25 -0.16
N LEU A 140 -10.00 16.54 -0.80
CA LEU A 140 -10.65 15.59 -1.69
C LEU A 140 -10.07 15.71 -3.10
N GLU A 141 -9.81 14.57 -3.69
CA GLU A 141 -9.22 14.40 -5.00
C GLU A 141 -10.13 13.58 -5.89
N ASP A 142 -9.96 13.70 -7.21
CA ASP A 142 -10.71 12.91 -8.17
C ASP A 142 -10.61 11.40 -7.87
N GLY A 143 -11.72 10.68 -8.00
CA GLY A 143 -11.78 9.26 -7.68
C GLY A 143 -10.86 8.37 -8.52
N ASN A 144 -10.42 8.85 -9.68
CA ASN A 144 -9.45 8.19 -10.55
C ASN A 144 -8.03 8.78 -10.48
N ALA A 145 -7.79 9.73 -9.56
CA ALA A 145 -6.46 10.30 -9.37
C ALA A 145 -5.46 9.24 -8.89
N SER A 146 -4.23 9.30 -9.41
CA SER A 146 -3.17 8.39 -8.98
C SER A 146 -2.41 8.97 -7.79
N ASP A 147 -1.99 8.12 -6.86
CA ASP A 147 -1.17 8.52 -5.70
C ASP A 147 0.11 9.25 -6.14
N LYS A 148 0.69 8.89 -7.30
CA LYS A 148 1.87 9.56 -7.86
C LYS A 148 1.59 11.02 -8.22
N THR A 149 0.46 11.28 -8.88
CA THR A 149 0.04 12.63 -9.28
C THR A 149 -0.33 13.49 -8.06
N ILE A 150 -0.99 12.89 -7.08
CA ILE A 150 -1.34 13.57 -5.83
C ILE A 150 -0.06 13.95 -5.07
N ASN A 151 0.90 13.01 -4.92
CA ASN A 151 2.20 13.29 -4.30
C ASN A 151 2.93 14.42 -5.02
N HIS A 152 2.99 14.41 -6.37
CA HIS A 152 3.66 15.45 -7.14
C HIS A 152 3.07 16.85 -6.87
N ARG A 153 1.75 16.98 -6.86
CA ARG A 153 1.07 18.24 -6.59
C ARG A 153 1.28 18.68 -5.14
N LEU A 154 1.17 17.76 -4.18
CA LEU A 154 1.37 18.11 -2.77
C LEU A 154 2.80 18.55 -2.49
N LEU A 155 3.82 17.91 -3.06
CA LEU A 155 5.20 18.32 -2.90
C LEU A 155 5.45 19.78 -3.31
N SER A 156 4.73 20.27 -4.36
CA SER A 156 4.78 21.70 -4.72
C SER A 156 4.14 22.62 -3.69
N GLU A 157 3.25 22.09 -2.88
CA GLU A 157 2.44 22.84 -1.92
C GLU A 157 2.90 22.63 -0.47
N VAL A 158 3.55 21.51 -0.14
CA VAL A 158 3.89 21.14 1.24
C VAL A 158 4.76 22.18 1.93
N SER A 159 5.80 22.65 1.27
CA SER A 159 6.65 23.71 1.83
C SER A 159 5.84 24.99 2.09
N ARG A 160 4.91 25.34 1.19
CA ARG A 160 4.02 26.49 1.37
C ARG A 160 3.05 26.26 2.53
N HIS A 161 2.50 25.05 2.68
CA HIS A 161 1.63 24.72 3.82
C HIS A 161 2.40 24.78 5.13
N MET A 162 3.55 24.15 5.20
CA MET A 162 4.39 24.17 6.41
C MET A 162 4.81 25.59 6.79
N HIS A 163 5.16 26.43 5.79
CA HIS A 163 5.48 27.82 6.02
C HIS A 163 4.30 28.62 6.60
N LYS A 164 3.05 28.38 6.16
CA LYS A 164 1.86 29.01 6.76
C LYS A 164 1.70 28.67 8.25
N HIS A 165 2.22 27.52 8.66
CA HIS A 165 2.21 27.06 10.05
C HIS A 165 3.51 27.47 10.81
N GLY A 166 4.30 28.39 10.26
CA GLY A 166 5.53 28.90 10.89
C GLY A 166 6.73 27.95 10.83
N VAL A 167 6.70 26.94 9.95
CA VAL A 167 7.78 25.95 9.80
C VAL A 167 8.62 26.28 8.56
N ALA A 168 9.94 26.40 8.72
CA ALA A 168 10.86 26.64 7.61
C ALA A 168 10.95 25.40 6.68
N GLU A 169 11.33 25.62 5.41
CA GLU A 169 11.36 24.55 4.38
C GLU A 169 12.26 23.37 4.74
N ASP A 170 13.34 23.59 5.45
CA ASP A 170 14.33 22.60 5.87
C ASP A 170 14.11 22.07 7.31
N ALA A 171 13.09 22.58 8.00
CA ALA A 171 12.83 22.26 9.40
C ALA A 171 11.93 21.02 9.59
N PHE A 172 11.43 20.41 8.52
CA PHE A 172 10.62 19.22 8.59
C PHE A 172 11.11 18.09 7.68
N ILE A 173 10.75 16.88 8.02
CA ILE A 173 11.00 15.68 7.21
C ILE A 173 9.67 15.21 6.62
N TYR A 174 9.61 15.12 5.30
CA TYR A 174 8.44 14.60 4.57
C TYR A 174 8.45 13.08 4.54
N ILE A 175 7.39 12.44 5.02
CA ILE A 175 7.25 11.00 5.05
C ILE A 175 6.05 10.60 4.18
N ALA A 176 6.30 9.74 3.19
CA ALA A 176 5.27 9.26 2.27
C ALA A 176 5.50 7.80 1.89
N ASP A 177 4.50 7.21 1.23
CA ASP A 177 4.56 5.85 0.71
C ASP A 177 5.46 5.74 -0.54
N SER A 178 5.56 4.55 -1.09
CA SER A 178 6.42 4.26 -2.26
C SER A 178 5.98 4.94 -3.56
N ALA A 179 4.75 5.45 -3.65
CA ALA A 179 4.27 6.19 -4.82
C ALA A 179 5.00 7.52 -5.01
N MET A 180 5.63 8.04 -3.95
CA MET A 180 6.48 9.22 -4.01
C MET A 180 7.73 9.02 -4.89
N VAL A 181 8.25 7.79 -5.03
CA VAL A 181 9.51 7.52 -5.74
C VAL A 181 9.27 7.53 -7.25
N THR A 182 9.34 8.72 -7.82
CA THR A 182 9.38 8.99 -9.26
C THR A 182 10.45 10.04 -9.54
N GLU A 183 10.98 10.09 -10.77
CA GLU A 183 11.98 11.07 -11.17
C GLU A 183 11.51 12.50 -10.88
N ALA A 184 10.32 12.85 -11.37
CA ALA A 184 9.73 14.17 -11.20
C ALA A 184 9.56 14.57 -9.71
N ASN A 185 9.14 13.63 -8.85
CA ASN A 185 8.95 13.92 -7.42
C ASN A 185 10.30 14.09 -6.71
N LEU A 186 11.30 13.26 -7.03
CA LEU A 186 12.64 13.36 -6.44
C LEU A 186 13.39 14.62 -6.90
N GLU A 187 13.18 15.06 -8.14
CA GLU A 187 13.68 16.34 -8.63
C GLU A 187 13.02 17.52 -7.90
N GLN A 188 11.70 17.46 -7.72
CA GLN A 188 10.93 18.52 -7.06
C GLN A 188 11.26 18.68 -5.58
N ILE A 189 11.49 17.60 -4.84
CA ILE A 189 11.99 17.62 -3.47
C ILE A 189 13.34 18.33 -3.41
N GLY A 190 14.20 18.10 -4.41
CA GLY A 190 15.52 18.67 -4.47
C GLY A 190 16.39 18.31 -3.26
N GLU A 191 17.27 19.23 -2.88
CA GLU A 191 18.20 19.02 -1.76
C GLU A 191 17.69 19.66 -0.43
N ARG A 192 16.73 20.56 -0.52
CA ARG A 192 16.25 21.33 0.65
C ARG A 192 15.27 20.55 1.51
N THR A 193 14.28 19.93 0.92
CA THR A 193 13.28 19.17 1.68
C THR A 193 13.82 17.79 2.03
N ARG A 194 13.86 17.46 3.31
CA ARG A 194 14.24 16.14 3.80
C ARG A 194 13.08 15.18 3.64
N PHE A 195 13.37 13.92 3.31
CA PHE A 195 12.33 12.92 3.15
C PHE A 195 12.71 11.53 3.63
N ILE A 196 11.70 10.73 3.95
CA ILE A 196 11.78 9.29 4.18
C ILE A 196 10.64 8.63 3.41
N THR A 197 10.94 7.66 2.57
CA THR A 197 9.94 6.91 1.80
C THR A 197 10.38 5.46 1.62
N ARG A 198 9.51 4.64 1.07
CA ARG A 198 9.83 3.26 0.75
C ARG A 198 10.22 3.14 -0.72
N LEU A 199 11.36 2.51 -1.00
CA LEU A 199 11.77 2.21 -2.38
C LEU A 199 10.87 1.10 -2.96
N PRO A 200 10.20 1.32 -4.11
CA PRO A 200 9.39 0.29 -4.74
C PRO A 200 10.22 -0.92 -5.17
N ALA A 201 9.67 -2.12 -5.02
CA ALA A 201 10.35 -3.36 -5.42
C ALA A 201 10.50 -3.53 -6.94
N SER A 202 9.95 -2.62 -7.74
CA SER A 202 10.11 -2.58 -9.20
C SER A 202 11.45 -1.99 -9.66
N TYR A 203 12.19 -1.35 -8.77
CA TYR A 203 13.51 -0.80 -9.07
C TYR A 203 14.60 -1.87 -8.88
N ASN A 204 15.53 -1.99 -9.82
CA ASN A 204 16.66 -2.93 -9.71
C ASN A 204 17.52 -2.68 -8.47
N GLU A 205 17.68 -1.42 -8.10
CA GLU A 205 18.40 -0.99 -6.89
C GLU A 205 17.81 -1.57 -5.59
N HIS A 206 16.48 -1.81 -5.56
CA HIS A 206 15.83 -2.43 -4.40
C HIS A 206 16.35 -3.85 -4.13
N GLU A 207 16.49 -4.65 -5.17
CA GLU A 207 17.02 -6.02 -5.05
C GLU A 207 18.52 -5.99 -4.76
N ARG A 208 19.27 -5.14 -5.48
CA ARG A 208 20.71 -5.01 -5.32
C ARG A 208 21.09 -4.70 -3.87
N VAL A 209 20.54 -3.62 -3.30
CA VAL A 209 20.93 -3.19 -1.95
C VAL A 209 20.53 -4.20 -0.86
N ILE A 210 19.46 -4.98 -1.07
CA ILE A 210 19.09 -6.06 -0.14
C ILE A 210 20.11 -7.20 -0.20
N LEU A 211 20.57 -7.58 -1.39
CA LEU A 211 21.58 -8.61 -1.55
C LEU A 211 22.93 -8.18 -0.97
N ASP A 212 23.32 -6.93 -1.19
CA ASP A 212 24.52 -6.33 -0.59
C ASP A 212 24.46 -6.39 0.95
N ALA A 213 23.29 -6.06 1.54
CA ALA A 213 23.08 -6.14 2.99
C ALA A 213 23.14 -7.57 3.53
N ILE A 214 22.65 -8.55 2.78
CA ILE A 214 22.69 -9.96 3.15
C ILE A 214 24.13 -10.49 3.07
N GLU A 215 24.88 -10.07 2.05
CA GLU A 215 26.29 -10.47 1.87
C GLU A 215 27.19 -9.85 2.93
N ALA A 216 26.98 -8.58 3.29
CA ALA A 216 27.73 -7.87 4.32
C ALA A 216 27.49 -8.44 5.72
N ASP A 217 26.27 -8.93 5.98
CA ASP A 217 25.80 -9.54 7.25
C ASP A 217 26.10 -8.69 8.52
N ASP A 218 26.16 -7.37 8.39
CA ASP A 218 26.41 -6.39 9.46
C ASP A 218 25.11 -5.71 9.93
N TRP A 219 24.12 -6.51 10.29
CA TRP A 219 22.82 -6.04 10.71
C TRP A 219 22.85 -5.43 12.12
N GLN A 220 22.24 -4.24 12.25
CA GLN A 220 21.94 -3.63 13.53
C GLN A 220 20.58 -4.11 14.03
N GLU A 221 20.52 -4.72 15.20
CA GLU A 221 19.27 -5.13 15.83
C GLU A 221 18.51 -3.93 16.38
N VAL A 222 17.24 -3.82 16.01
CA VAL A 222 16.31 -2.77 16.50
C VAL A 222 15.29 -3.36 17.48
N GLY A 223 14.96 -4.63 17.32
CA GLY A 223 13.94 -5.30 18.13
C GLY A 223 12.50 -4.89 17.75
N PRO A 224 11.55 -5.05 18.68
CA PRO A 224 10.15 -4.69 18.45
C PRO A 224 9.93 -3.17 18.49
N ILE A 225 9.13 -2.65 17.54
CA ILE A 225 8.76 -1.23 17.49
C ILE A 225 7.34 -1.00 17.99
N ALA A 226 6.44 -2.00 17.87
CA ALA A 226 5.05 -1.86 18.26
C ALA A 226 4.92 -1.65 19.78
N GLN A 227 4.19 -0.61 20.16
CA GLN A 227 3.87 -0.34 21.58
C GLN A 227 2.80 -1.30 22.15
N THR A 228 1.97 -1.89 21.27
CA THR A 228 0.91 -2.83 21.68
C THR A 228 1.52 -4.20 21.93
N PRO A 229 1.23 -4.84 23.07
CA PRO A 229 1.71 -6.19 23.35
C PRO A 229 1.34 -7.18 22.26
N PRO A 230 2.21 -8.14 21.92
CA PRO A 230 1.89 -9.18 20.96
C PRO A 230 0.78 -10.09 21.48
N THR A 231 -0.09 -10.56 20.59
CA THR A 231 -1.11 -11.56 20.89
C THR A 231 -0.91 -12.80 20.01
N LYS A 232 -1.57 -13.92 20.33
CA LYS A 232 -1.51 -15.15 19.54
C LYS A 232 -1.86 -14.92 18.06
N ASN A 233 -2.81 -14.03 17.78
CA ASN A 233 -3.27 -13.71 16.42
C ASN A 233 -2.48 -12.55 15.79
N ARG A 234 -1.71 -11.81 16.58
CA ARG A 234 -0.87 -10.68 16.18
C ARG A 234 0.50 -10.80 16.84
N PRO A 235 1.36 -11.71 16.34
CA PRO A 235 2.72 -11.85 16.87
C PRO A 235 3.50 -10.54 16.66
N GLY A 236 4.30 -10.17 17.63
CA GLY A 236 5.18 -9.01 17.55
C GLY A 236 6.17 -9.16 16.39
N ALA A 237 6.39 -8.05 15.68
CA ALA A 237 7.44 -7.99 14.66
C ALA A 237 8.74 -7.50 15.29
N SER A 238 9.84 -8.22 15.06
CA SER A 238 11.20 -7.76 15.33
C SER A 238 11.83 -7.25 14.05
N TYR A 239 12.68 -6.24 14.18
CA TYR A 239 13.33 -5.57 13.07
C TYR A 239 14.84 -5.54 13.25
N ARG A 240 15.56 -5.62 12.14
CA ARG A 240 16.98 -5.32 12.04
C ARG A 240 17.20 -4.45 10.80
N VAL A 241 18.22 -3.60 10.82
CA VAL A 241 18.50 -2.64 9.76
C VAL A 241 19.95 -2.73 9.30
N HIS A 242 20.17 -2.37 8.04
CA HIS A 242 21.50 -2.22 7.45
C HIS A 242 21.54 -0.91 6.66
N GLU A 243 22.64 -0.16 6.76
CA GLU A 243 22.87 1.08 6.02
C GLU A 243 23.45 0.78 4.64
N GLY A 244 22.88 1.37 3.62
CA GLY A 244 23.34 1.23 2.24
C GLY A 244 23.13 2.51 1.43
N GLN A 245 23.41 2.43 0.15
CA GLN A 245 23.19 3.52 -0.81
C GLN A 245 22.57 2.98 -2.08
N VAL A 246 21.72 3.80 -2.71
CA VAL A 246 21.11 3.51 -4.02
C VAL A 246 21.30 4.69 -4.96
N SER A 247 21.51 4.39 -6.25
CA SER A 247 21.62 5.39 -7.29
C SER A 247 20.33 5.43 -8.11
N LEU A 248 19.63 6.56 -8.08
CA LEU A 248 18.41 6.77 -8.84
C LEU A 248 18.50 8.09 -9.59
N TYR A 249 18.21 8.07 -10.89
CA TYR A 249 18.17 9.27 -11.75
C TYR A 249 19.42 10.14 -11.62
N GLY A 250 20.61 9.50 -11.61
CA GLY A 250 21.90 10.17 -11.52
C GLY A 250 22.27 10.74 -10.14
N LYS A 251 21.45 10.53 -9.11
CA LYS A 251 21.71 10.96 -7.72
C LYS A 251 21.86 9.76 -6.81
N VAL A 252 22.70 9.91 -5.78
CA VAL A 252 22.90 8.91 -4.73
C VAL A 252 22.04 9.26 -3.53
N TYR A 253 21.27 8.30 -3.08
CA TYR A 253 20.42 8.42 -1.90
C TYR A 253 20.84 7.42 -0.84
N ARG A 254 20.63 7.78 0.41
CA ARG A 254 20.74 6.88 1.54
C ARG A 254 19.66 5.82 1.48
N ALA A 255 20.03 4.56 1.66
CA ALA A 255 19.12 3.43 1.75
C ALA A 255 19.24 2.77 3.13
N VAL A 256 18.13 2.49 3.76
CA VAL A 256 18.07 1.67 4.96
C VAL A 256 17.35 0.38 4.61
N VAL A 257 18.11 -0.70 4.52
CA VAL A 257 17.55 -2.04 4.31
C VAL A 257 16.98 -2.51 5.64
N VAL A 258 15.72 -2.88 5.64
CA VAL A 258 15.01 -3.33 6.84
C VAL A 258 14.58 -4.77 6.67
N HIS A 259 15.01 -5.64 7.57
CA HIS A 259 14.47 -6.99 7.71
C HIS A 259 13.41 -7.03 8.82
N SER A 260 12.27 -7.68 8.54
CA SER A 260 11.13 -7.75 9.48
C SER A 260 10.64 -9.19 9.61
N SER A 261 10.65 -9.73 10.84
CA SER A 261 10.16 -11.09 11.11
C SER A 261 8.67 -11.30 10.77
N ALA A 262 7.83 -10.26 10.87
CA ALA A 262 6.42 -10.35 10.48
C ALA A 262 6.22 -10.33 8.95
N HIS A 263 7.12 -9.68 8.21
CA HIS A 263 7.13 -9.75 6.76
C HIS A 263 7.51 -11.13 6.26
N ASP A 264 8.44 -11.81 6.92
CA ASP A 264 8.87 -13.16 6.57
C ASP A 264 7.70 -14.14 6.53
N GLN A 265 6.89 -14.21 7.56
CA GLN A 265 5.79 -15.18 7.63
C GLN A 265 4.72 -14.95 6.56
N ARG A 266 4.35 -13.70 6.31
CA ARG A 266 3.34 -13.36 5.28
C ARG A 266 3.86 -13.58 3.87
N ARG A 267 5.13 -13.23 3.62
CA ARG A 267 5.76 -13.35 2.30
C ARG A 267 6.19 -14.78 2.00
N LEU A 268 6.57 -15.57 2.98
CA LEU A 268 6.82 -16.99 2.79
C LEU A 268 5.55 -17.72 2.33
N LYS A 269 4.40 -17.46 2.94
CA LYS A 269 3.11 -18.00 2.47
C LYS A 269 2.76 -17.53 1.05
N ARG A 270 3.07 -16.28 0.70
CA ARG A 270 2.88 -15.77 -0.65
C ARG A 270 3.88 -16.41 -1.62
N LEU A 271 5.13 -16.53 -1.22
CA LEU A 271 6.19 -17.18 -1.98
C LEU A 271 5.85 -18.64 -2.28
N GLU A 272 5.35 -19.40 -1.29
CA GLU A 272 4.87 -20.77 -1.51
C GLU A 272 3.78 -20.83 -2.60
N ARG A 273 2.85 -19.89 -2.64
CA ARG A 273 1.85 -19.78 -3.70
C ARG A 273 2.48 -19.42 -5.05
N GLU A 274 3.42 -18.47 -5.07
CA GLU A 274 4.17 -18.07 -6.26
C GLU A 274 5.04 -19.19 -6.83
N LEU A 275 5.51 -20.11 -5.98
CA LEU A 275 6.27 -21.30 -6.39
C LEU A 275 5.33 -22.43 -6.87
N ASN A 276 4.22 -22.66 -6.17
CA ASN A 276 3.34 -23.79 -6.44
C ASN A 276 2.49 -23.60 -7.71
N ALA A 277 2.04 -22.40 -8.05
CA ALA A 277 1.23 -22.17 -9.25
C ALA A 277 1.97 -22.54 -10.54
N PRO A 278 3.20 -22.03 -10.84
CA PRO A 278 3.95 -22.44 -12.02
C PRO A 278 4.39 -23.91 -12.00
N ARG A 279 4.59 -24.48 -10.81
CA ARG A 279 4.88 -25.91 -10.67
C ARG A 279 3.72 -26.77 -11.16
N ASN A 280 2.48 -26.42 -10.76
CA ASN A 280 1.27 -27.13 -11.19
C ASN A 280 1.10 -27.11 -12.71
N ASP A 281 1.38 -25.97 -13.35
CA ASP A 281 1.31 -25.84 -14.81
C ASP A 281 2.33 -26.76 -15.51
N ILE A 282 3.58 -26.78 -15.01
CA ILE A 282 4.64 -27.65 -15.51
C ILE A 282 4.29 -29.13 -15.26
N GLU A 283 3.66 -29.47 -14.12
CA GLU A 283 3.18 -30.83 -13.84
C GLU A 283 2.12 -31.31 -14.83
N GLN A 284 1.19 -30.43 -15.20
CA GLN A 284 0.19 -30.76 -16.23
C GLN A 284 0.85 -31.02 -17.58
N MET A 285 1.81 -30.17 -17.98
CA MET A 285 2.59 -30.35 -19.19
C MET A 285 3.42 -31.64 -19.15
N ALA A 286 4.06 -31.95 -18.04
CA ALA A 286 4.81 -33.18 -17.84
C ALA A 286 3.94 -34.40 -17.97
N LYS A 287 2.74 -34.42 -17.35
CA LYS A 287 1.76 -35.51 -17.47
C LYS A 287 1.25 -35.69 -18.90
N ALA A 288 1.04 -34.58 -19.63
CA ALA A 288 0.62 -34.63 -21.03
C ALA A 288 1.74 -35.17 -21.93
N ALA A 289 2.98 -34.79 -21.74
CA ALA A 289 4.14 -35.26 -22.47
C ALA A 289 4.38 -36.77 -22.20
N ALA A 290 4.30 -37.21 -20.93
CA ALA A 290 4.52 -38.61 -20.54
C ALA A 290 3.47 -39.59 -21.08
N LYS A 291 2.29 -39.11 -21.48
CA LYS A 291 1.24 -39.95 -22.11
C LYS A 291 1.51 -40.22 -23.60
N GLN A 292 2.41 -39.50 -24.24
CA GLN A 292 2.70 -39.63 -25.65
C GLN A 292 3.58 -40.84 -25.92
N THR A 293 3.33 -41.53 -27.02
CA THR A 293 4.13 -42.64 -27.49
C THR A 293 4.52 -42.38 -28.95
N PHE A 294 5.76 -42.57 -29.30
CA PHE A 294 6.32 -42.31 -30.63
C PHE A 294 6.87 -43.62 -31.22
N PHE A 295 6.82 -43.73 -32.53
CA PHE A 295 7.31 -44.91 -33.25
C PHE A 295 8.71 -44.69 -33.86
N CYS A 296 9.22 -43.43 -33.80
CA CYS A 296 10.58 -43.13 -34.20
C CYS A 296 11.25 -42.19 -33.17
N ARG A 297 12.56 -42.32 -33.03
CA ARG A 297 13.38 -41.53 -32.10
C ARG A 297 13.41 -40.03 -32.44
N PRO A 298 13.53 -39.60 -33.73
CA PRO A 298 13.48 -38.21 -34.07
C PRO A 298 12.23 -37.45 -33.63
N ASP A 299 11.05 -38.06 -33.77
CA ASP A 299 9.78 -37.48 -33.35
C ASP A 299 9.69 -37.38 -31.83
N ALA A 300 10.17 -38.40 -31.13
CA ALA A 300 10.27 -38.35 -29.66
C ALA A 300 11.21 -37.26 -29.16
N GLU A 301 12.37 -37.06 -29.79
CA GLU A 301 13.32 -36.00 -29.44
C GLU A 301 12.75 -34.61 -29.77
N ALA A 302 12.05 -34.44 -30.88
CA ALA A 302 11.36 -33.20 -31.23
C ALA A 302 10.29 -32.83 -30.17
N ALA A 303 9.50 -33.82 -29.75
CA ALA A 303 8.50 -33.65 -28.70
C ALA A 303 9.15 -33.36 -27.35
N ALA A 304 10.23 -34.05 -27.02
CA ALA A 304 11.03 -33.79 -25.80
C ALA A 304 11.61 -32.36 -25.79
N ALA A 305 12.11 -31.86 -26.91
CA ALA A 305 12.60 -30.49 -27.04
C ALA A 305 11.51 -29.45 -26.80
N LYS A 306 10.30 -29.67 -27.36
CA LYS A 306 9.14 -28.81 -27.08
C LYS A 306 8.77 -28.83 -25.61
N ALA A 307 8.77 -29.99 -24.98
CA ALA A 307 8.44 -30.11 -23.56
C ALA A 307 9.49 -29.43 -22.65
N ARG A 308 10.79 -29.56 -22.96
CA ARG A 308 11.89 -28.87 -22.24
C ARG A 308 11.82 -27.35 -22.34
N ALA A 309 11.18 -26.80 -23.38
CA ALA A 309 10.97 -25.36 -23.51
C ALA A 309 10.02 -24.78 -22.42
N HIS A 310 9.18 -25.63 -21.78
CA HIS A 310 8.32 -25.22 -20.70
C HIS A 310 9.13 -25.05 -19.40
N THR A 311 9.44 -23.81 -19.10
CA THR A 311 10.18 -23.43 -17.89
C THR A 311 9.47 -22.28 -17.16
N SER A 312 9.59 -22.19 -15.85
CA SER A 312 9.18 -21.04 -15.08
C SER A 312 10.43 -20.32 -14.49
N ALA A 313 10.21 -19.22 -13.78
CA ALA A 313 11.28 -18.56 -13.04
C ALA A 313 11.97 -19.51 -12.05
N TYR A 314 11.25 -20.48 -11.47
CA TYR A 314 11.69 -21.31 -10.34
C TYR A 314 11.80 -22.81 -10.67
N HIS A 315 11.22 -23.28 -11.77
CA HIS A 315 11.20 -24.69 -12.15
C HIS A 315 11.55 -24.89 -13.61
N ARG A 316 12.10 -26.04 -13.92
CA ARG A 316 12.31 -26.51 -15.29
C ARG A 316 11.83 -27.94 -15.43
N LEU A 317 11.39 -28.31 -16.63
CA LEU A 317 10.99 -29.63 -16.98
C LEU A 317 12.18 -30.36 -17.66
N GLU A 318 12.68 -31.38 -17.01
CA GLU A 318 13.66 -32.29 -17.60
C GLU A 318 12.93 -33.42 -18.30
N VAL A 319 13.29 -33.70 -19.54
CA VAL A 319 12.65 -34.73 -20.36
C VAL A 319 13.72 -35.61 -20.98
N ARG A 320 13.58 -36.89 -20.77
CA ARG A 320 14.42 -37.92 -21.39
C ARG A 320 13.59 -38.81 -22.26
N VAL A 321 14.14 -39.24 -23.41
CA VAL A 321 13.52 -40.22 -24.30
C VAL A 321 13.98 -41.61 -23.89
N GLU A 322 13.05 -42.49 -23.58
CA GLU A 322 13.32 -43.87 -23.23
C GLU A 322 12.71 -44.82 -24.27
N GLU A 323 13.44 -45.89 -24.58
CA GLU A 323 12.97 -46.97 -25.44
C GLU A 323 12.10 -47.94 -24.62
N ARG A 324 10.90 -48.22 -25.12
CA ARG A 324 9.99 -49.14 -24.51
C ARG A 324 9.72 -50.29 -25.51
N PRO A 325 10.26 -51.50 -25.25
CA PRO A 325 10.03 -52.63 -26.13
C PRO A 325 8.55 -53.06 -26.06
N ARG A 326 7.92 -53.18 -27.22
CA ARG A 326 6.54 -53.69 -27.38
C ARG A 326 6.60 -55.15 -27.76
N TYR A 327 5.94 -56.00 -26.98
CA TYR A 327 5.90 -57.44 -27.19
C TYR A 327 4.54 -57.82 -27.76
N GLY A 328 4.53 -58.79 -28.70
CA GLY A 328 3.33 -59.35 -29.26
C GLY A 328 2.46 -60.11 -28.22
N PRO A 329 1.15 -60.33 -28.50
CA PRO A 329 0.29 -61.08 -27.61
C PRO A 329 0.76 -62.52 -27.48
N GLY A 330 0.58 -63.12 -26.30
CA GLY A 330 0.86 -64.53 -26.01
C GLY A 330 1.90 -64.74 -24.90
N ARG A 331 1.82 -65.92 -24.24
CA ARG A 331 2.73 -66.31 -23.15
C ARG A 331 4.10 -66.70 -23.73
N PRO A 332 5.22 -66.22 -23.15
CA PRO A 332 6.55 -66.65 -23.61
C PRO A 332 6.72 -68.17 -23.47
N LYS A 333 7.35 -68.79 -24.45
CA LYS A 333 7.76 -70.19 -24.36
C LYS A 333 8.85 -70.32 -23.27
N LYS A 334 8.78 -71.47 -22.53
CA LYS A 334 9.73 -71.73 -21.45
C LYS A 334 11.15 -71.73 -22.02
N ASN A 335 12.06 -70.96 -21.44
CA ASN A 335 13.48 -70.78 -21.83
C ASN A 335 13.76 -70.09 -23.19
N VAL A 336 12.80 -69.35 -23.78
CA VAL A 336 13.05 -68.52 -24.96
C VAL A 336 12.79 -67.05 -24.61
N PRO A 337 13.78 -66.17 -24.74
CA PRO A 337 13.57 -64.75 -24.49
C PRO A 337 12.57 -64.20 -25.51
N LYS A 338 11.60 -63.42 -25.00
CA LYS A 338 10.59 -62.78 -25.85
C LYS A 338 11.23 -61.65 -26.64
N ILE A 339 11.21 -61.77 -27.98
CA ILE A 339 11.75 -60.69 -28.86
C ILE A 339 10.67 -59.62 -29.02
N PRO A 340 11.02 -58.33 -28.86
CA PRO A 340 10.08 -57.26 -29.08
C PRO A 340 9.67 -57.18 -30.55
N VAL A 341 8.38 -56.97 -30.80
CA VAL A 341 7.83 -56.81 -32.16
C VAL A 341 8.08 -55.39 -32.71
N ALA A 342 8.19 -54.42 -31.82
CA ALA A 342 8.55 -53.02 -32.16
C ALA A 342 9.18 -52.32 -30.95
N ILE A 343 9.92 -51.26 -31.22
CA ILE A 343 10.40 -50.33 -30.18
C ILE A 343 9.53 -49.09 -30.26
N GLU A 344 8.91 -48.77 -29.15
CA GLU A 344 8.23 -47.49 -28.94
C GLU A 344 9.11 -46.57 -28.14
N TYR A 345 8.99 -45.24 -28.35
CA TYR A 345 9.70 -44.23 -27.60
C TYR A 345 8.73 -43.47 -26.69
N VAL A 346 9.03 -43.34 -25.42
CA VAL A 346 8.24 -42.64 -24.43
C VAL A 346 9.05 -41.54 -23.77
N LEU A 347 8.35 -40.48 -23.31
CA LEU A 347 9.00 -39.39 -22.61
C LEU A 347 8.93 -39.63 -21.11
N ARG A 348 10.10 -39.64 -20.46
CA ARG A 348 10.22 -39.56 -19.01
C ARG A 348 10.45 -38.11 -18.61
N THR A 349 9.59 -37.63 -17.74
CA THR A 349 9.58 -36.24 -17.31
C THR A 349 9.91 -36.14 -15.83
N GLU A 350 10.77 -35.21 -15.47
CA GLU A 350 11.12 -34.87 -14.11
C GLU A 350 11.13 -33.35 -13.93
N ILE A 351 10.55 -32.86 -12.84
CA ILE A 351 10.55 -31.41 -12.55
C ILE A 351 11.67 -31.12 -11.60
N SER A 352 12.60 -30.26 -12.00
CA SER A 352 13.70 -29.82 -11.16
C SER A 352 13.51 -28.37 -10.74
N GLU A 353 13.90 -28.08 -9.48
CA GLU A 353 13.85 -26.75 -8.89
C GLU A 353 15.12 -25.95 -9.23
N LYS A 354 14.95 -24.69 -9.61
CA LYS A 354 16.03 -23.71 -9.73
C LYS A 354 16.39 -23.18 -8.33
N ARG A 355 17.10 -23.96 -7.54
CA ARG A 355 17.37 -23.71 -6.12
C ARG A 355 17.95 -22.33 -5.85
N GLU A 356 18.85 -21.85 -6.68
CA GLU A 356 19.46 -20.50 -6.54
C GLU A 356 18.39 -19.40 -6.65
N ALA A 357 17.52 -19.48 -7.65
CA ALA A 357 16.44 -18.50 -7.84
C ALA A 357 15.44 -18.53 -6.67
N ILE A 358 15.12 -19.73 -6.17
CA ILE A 358 14.23 -19.90 -5.02
C ILE A 358 14.86 -19.34 -3.75
N ASN A 359 16.14 -19.64 -3.49
CA ASN A 359 16.86 -19.15 -2.32
C ASN A 359 17.01 -17.63 -2.34
N LYS A 360 17.40 -17.07 -3.49
CA LYS A 360 17.45 -15.63 -3.69
C LYS A 360 16.08 -14.97 -3.39
N ARG A 361 15.01 -15.55 -3.91
CA ARG A 361 13.65 -15.02 -3.68
C ARG A 361 13.22 -15.13 -2.21
N ARG A 362 13.64 -16.20 -1.49
CA ARG A 362 13.43 -16.35 -0.06
C ARG A 362 14.17 -15.28 0.75
N GLN A 363 15.43 -15.02 0.43
CA GLN A 363 16.24 -13.99 1.08
C GLN A 363 15.64 -12.60 0.94
N LEU A 364 15.12 -12.27 -0.24
CA LEU A 364 14.45 -10.99 -0.48
C LEU A 364 13.10 -10.86 0.26
N ALA A 365 12.48 -11.96 0.66
CA ALA A 365 11.09 -11.97 1.14
C ALA A 365 10.90 -11.20 2.44
N GLY A 366 11.84 -11.23 3.38
CA GLY A 366 11.77 -10.57 4.68
C GLY A 366 12.14 -9.09 4.66
N CYS A 367 12.69 -8.59 3.54
CA CYS A 367 13.30 -7.27 3.48
C CYS A 367 12.42 -6.24 2.74
N PHE A 368 12.62 -4.98 3.11
CA PHE A 368 12.20 -3.81 2.35
C PHE A 368 13.24 -2.69 2.51
N VAL A 369 13.21 -1.71 1.62
CA VAL A 369 14.20 -0.63 1.60
C VAL A 369 13.50 0.70 1.85
N LEU A 370 14.02 1.48 2.79
CA LEU A 370 13.68 2.88 2.97
C LEU A 370 14.70 3.74 2.24
N LEU A 371 14.20 4.71 1.50
CA LEU A 371 14.96 5.71 0.77
C LEU A 371 14.88 7.03 1.50
N SER A 372 16.02 7.74 1.65
CA SER A 372 16.06 9.01 2.36
C SER A 372 17.20 9.90 1.88
N ASN A 373 17.04 11.21 2.05
CA ASN A 373 18.14 12.20 1.98
C ASN A 373 18.45 12.81 3.35
N VAL A 374 17.88 12.28 4.44
CA VAL A 374 18.20 12.69 5.81
C VAL A 374 19.65 12.27 6.10
N PRO A 375 20.52 13.19 6.56
CA PRO A 375 21.90 12.87 6.88
C PRO A 375 22.02 11.73 7.91
N VAL A 376 23.17 11.08 7.94
CA VAL A 376 23.49 10.10 8.99
C VAL A 376 23.70 10.79 10.34
N GLN A 377 23.60 10.04 11.43
CA GLN A 377 23.66 10.57 12.79
C GLN A 377 24.96 11.36 13.07
N GLN A 378 26.08 10.89 12.53
CA GLN A 378 27.39 11.58 12.65
C GLN A 378 27.43 12.97 12.00
N GLN A 379 26.50 13.25 11.11
CA GLN A 379 26.34 14.54 10.41
C GLN A 379 25.14 15.33 10.95
N GLY A 380 24.68 15.04 12.19
CA GLY A 380 23.55 15.71 12.80
C GLY A 380 22.16 15.23 12.33
N GLY A 381 22.10 14.12 11.59
CA GLY A 381 20.84 13.52 11.11
C GLY A 381 20.35 12.36 11.95
N TYR A 382 19.80 11.31 11.30
CA TYR A 382 19.15 10.18 11.93
C TYR A 382 19.98 8.90 11.81
N SER A 383 19.93 8.04 12.84
CA SER A 383 20.36 6.65 12.72
C SER A 383 19.40 5.84 11.81
N ALA A 384 19.84 4.69 11.32
CA ALA A 384 18.97 3.78 10.55
C ALA A 384 17.73 3.35 11.36
N GLU A 385 17.91 3.06 12.65
CA GLU A 385 16.80 2.77 13.56
C GLU A 385 15.80 3.93 13.61
N ARG A 386 16.26 5.19 13.77
CA ARG A 386 15.39 6.36 13.83
C ARG A 386 14.64 6.56 12.51
N ILE A 387 15.29 6.38 11.35
CA ILE A 387 14.62 6.39 10.04
C ILE A 387 13.48 5.37 10.00
N LEU A 388 13.72 4.14 10.46
CA LEU A 388 12.71 3.10 10.50
C LEU A 388 11.56 3.44 11.45
N ARG A 389 11.85 3.93 12.66
CA ARG A 389 10.82 4.32 13.64
C ARG A 389 9.95 5.44 13.10
N THR A 390 10.56 6.49 12.57
CA THR A 390 9.84 7.64 11.95
C THR A 390 8.96 7.18 10.78
N TYR A 391 9.48 6.31 9.90
CA TYR A 391 8.65 5.74 8.82
C TYR A 391 7.46 4.93 9.36
N LYS A 392 7.63 4.20 10.46
CA LYS A 392 6.57 3.39 11.06
C LYS A 392 5.48 4.23 11.74
N GLU A 393 5.76 5.44 12.14
CA GLU A 393 4.79 6.39 12.68
C GLU A 393 3.72 6.77 11.64
N GLN A 394 3.99 6.60 10.34
CA GLN A 394 2.99 6.73 9.27
C GLN A 394 1.75 5.84 9.48
N ASN A 395 1.85 4.71 10.19
CA ASN A 395 0.69 3.91 10.56
C ASN A 395 -0.37 4.69 11.37
N ALA A 396 -0.03 5.83 11.94
CA ALA A 396 -0.98 6.68 12.67
C ALA A 396 -2.00 7.34 11.73
N ILE A 397 -1.62 7.69 10.48
CA ILE A 397 -2.55 8.22 9.47
C ILE A 397 -3.62 7.16 9.12
N GLU A 398 -3.25 5.88 9.07
CA GLU A 398 -4.21 4.80 8.83
C GLU A 398 -5.35 4.80 9.88
N LYS A 399 -5.06 5.23 11.13
CA LYS A 399 -6.07 5.38 12.18
C LYS A 399 -7.01 6.55 11.89
N ASN A 400 -6.47 7.68 11.38
CA ASN A 400 -7.30 8.80 10.95
C ASN A 400 -8.22 8.39 9.81
N PHE A 401 -7.70 7.65 8.81
CA PHE A 401 -8.54 7.11 7.75
C PHE A 401 -9.56 6.10 8.28
N GLY A 402 -9.18 5.25 9.22
CA GLY A 402 -10.12 4.33 9.89
C GLY A 402 -11.27 5.06 10.58
N PHE A 403 -10.97 6.17 11.26
CA PHE A 403 -11.98 7.02 11.87
C PHE A 403 -12.88 7.67 10.81
N LEU A 404 -12.31 8.27 9.78
CA LEU A 404 -13.05 8.95 8.70
C LEU A 404 -13.88 7.98 7.83
N LYS A 405 -13.48 6.72 7.75
CA LYS A 405 -14.19 5.65 7.02
C LYS A 405 -15.10 4.81 7.91
N ASP A 406 -15.26 5.18 9.17
CA ASP A 406 -16.21 4.51 10.06
C ASP A 406 -17.61 4.56 9.44
N ASP A 407 -18.30 3.42 9.41
CA ASP A 407 -19.61 3.27 8.78
C ASP A 407 -20.64 4.25 9.37
N GLN A 408 -20.48 4.64 10.62
CA GLN A 408 -21.34 5.63 11.28
C GLN A 408 -21.09 7.05 10.74
N ILE A 409 -19.90 7.35 10.20
CA ILE A 409 -19.56 8.66 9.65
C ILE A 409 -19.84 8.68 8.14
N VAL A 410 -19.29 7.75 7.39
CA VAL A 410 -19.31 7.77 5.90
C VAL A 410 -20.61 7.20 5.33
N ASN A 411 -21.17 6.15 5.90
CA ASN A 411 -22.48 5.62 5.48
C ASN A 411 -23.65 6.57 5.79
N ALA A 412 -23.42 7.52 6.70
CA ALA A 412 -24.38 8.56 7.01
C ALA A 412 -24.33 9.77 6.05
N LEU A 413 -23.39 9.81 5.13
CA LEU A 413 -23.24 10.88 4.14
C LEU A 413 -24.15 10.61 2.95
N PHE A 414 -25.47 10.86 3.11
CA PHE A 414 -26.43 10.86 2.00
C PHE A 414 -26.40 12.18 1.22
N LEU A 415 -25.20 12.77 1.06
CA LEU A 415 -25.02 14.04 0.36
C LEU A 415 -24.93 13.77 -1.14
N LYS A 416 -25.84 14.40 -1.91
CA LYS A 416 -25.90 14.26 -3.37
C LYS A 416 -24.99 15.25 -4.10
N ARG A 417 -24.60 16.33 -3.45
CA ARG A 417 -23.81 17.42 -4.03
C ARG A 417 -22.34 17.29 -3.64
N PRO A 418 -21.41 17.30 -4.62
CA PRO A 418 -19.96 17.26 -4.35
C PRO A 418 -19.51 18.41 -3.43
N GLU A 419 -20.09 19.59 -3.58
CA GLU A 419 -19.80 20.79 -2.79
C GLU A 419 -20.08 20.61 -1.30
N ARG A 420 -21.02 19.73 -0.95
CA ARG A 420 -21.35 19.40 0.44
C ARG A 420 -20.53 18.23 0.98
N LEU A 421 -19.87 17.46 0.10
CA LEU A 421 -18.98 16.39 0.48
C LEU A 421 -17.58 16.92 0.80
N GLU A 422 -17.17 17.97 0.11
CA GLU A 422 -15.91 18.65 0.35
C GLU A 422 -15.86 19.29 1.75
#